data_76319786b908b1429efc5d83b05e9681
#
_entry.id   76319786b908b1429efc5d83b05e9681
#
_cell.length_a   1.000
_cell.length_b   1.000
_cell.length_c   1.000
_cell.angle_alpha   90.00
_cell.angle_beta   90.00
_cell.angle_gamma   90.00
#
_symmetry.space_group_name_H-M   'P 1'
#
loop_
_entity.id
_entity.type
_entity.pdbx_description
1 polymer ?
#
loop_
_entity_poly.entity_id
_entity_poly.type
_entity_poly.pdbx_seq_one_letter_code
_entity_poly.pdbx_strand_id
1 'polypeptide(L)'
;MTLRLEDKKEIVAEVQQAAQGAFSAVVAEYHGLTVGQMTRLRREAREKGVYLRVVRNTLARRALEGTSLSILNDDLVGPTILAMSTSEDDMGAAARLFQDFAKTNKALVMSGGYAD
;
A
#
# COMPACT_ATOMS: atom_id res chain seq x y z
N MET A 1 0.83 -7.88 -20.03
CA MET A 1 2.31 -7.80 -20.18
C MET A 1 2.97 -8.49 -18.99
N THR A 2 3.88 -9.39 -19.27
CA THR A 2 4.60 -10.10 -18.22
C THR A 2 5.80 -9.26 -17.77
N LEU A 3 5.95 -9.08 -16.45
CA LEU A 3 7.10 -8.38 -15.91
C LEU A 3 8.36 -9.23 -16.05
N ARG A 4 9.44 -8.58 -16.46
CA ARG A 4 10.75 -9.22 -16.51
C ARG A 4 11.28 -9.38 -15.08
N LEU A 5 12.22 -10.30 -14.89
CA LEU A 5 12.84 -10.53 -13.58
C LEU A 5 13.47 -9.26 -13.02
N GLU A 6 14.13 -8.48 -13.86
CA GLU A 6 14.76 -7.22 -13.46
C GLU A 6 13.73 -6.21 -12.98
N ASP A 7 12.58 -6.11 -13.67
CA ASP A 7 11.49 -5.23 -13.27
C ASP A 7 10.93 -5.64 -11.92
N LYS A 8 10.79 -6.95 -11.70
CA LYS A 8 10.32 -7.47 -10.41
C LYS A 8 11.28 -7.15 -9.28
N LYS A 9 12.59 -7.26 -9.53
CA LYS A 9 13.60 -6.91 -8.54
C LYS A 9 13.58 -5.43 -8.20
N GLU A 10 13.37 -4.58 -9.19
CA GLU A 10 13.27 -3.14 -8.98
C GLU A 10 12.05 -2.79 -8.14
N ILE A 11 10.90 -3.41 -8.41
CA ILE A 11 9.68 -3.20 -7.63
C ILE A 11 9.90 -3.63 -6.19
N VAL A 12 10.47 -4.80 -5.97
CA VAL A 12 10.76 -5.31 -4.61
C VAL A 12 11.69 -4.34 -3.87
N ALA A 13 12.76 -3.89 -4.53
CA ALA A 13 13.72 -2.97 -3.92
C ALA A 13 13.07 -1.63 -3.56
N GLU A 14 12.23 -1.09 -4.43
CA GLU A 14 11.52 0.17 -4.19
C GLU A 14 10.58 0.05 -2.99
N VAL A 15 9.76 -1.00 -2.96
CA VAL A 15 8.82 -1.22 -1.87
C VAL A 15 9.55 -1.50 -0.56
N GLN A 16 10.64 -2.27 -0.61
CA GLN A 16 11.45 -2.56 0.57
C GLN A 16 12.05 -1.27 1.16
N GLN A 17 12.57 -0.40 0.32
CA GLN A 17 13.14 0.87 0.75
C GLN A 17 12.07 1.75 1.39
N ALA A 18 10.89 1.81 0.80
CA ALA A 18 9.77 2.57 1.37
C ALA A 18 9.35 1.98 2.72
N ALA A 19 9.32 0.65 2.83
CA ALA A 19 8.94 -0.04 4.07
C ALA A 19 9.93 0.22 5.20
N GLN A 20 11.21 0.32 4.90
CA GLN A 20 12.22 0.60 5.91
C GLN A 20 12.06 1.98 6.52
N GLY A 21 11.55 2.94 5.76
CA GLY A 21 11.31 4.30 6.23
C GLY A 21 9.88 4.55 6.69
N ALA A 22 9.02 3.53 6.70
CA ALA A 22 7.61 3.72 7.01
C ALA A 22 7.36 3.66 8.52
N PHE A 23 6.58 4.60 9.03
CA PHE A 23 6.10 4.60 10.41
C PHE A 23 4.79 3.83 10.56
N SER A 24 4.00 3.74 9.49
CA SER A 24 2.78 2.96 9.47
C SER A 24 2.51 2.46 8.06
N ALA A 25 1.73 1.40 7.96
CA ALA A 25 1.33 0.84 6.69
C ALA A 25 -0.08 0.26 6.80
N VAL A 26 -0.82 0.32 5.71
CA VAL A 26 -2.17 -0.22 5.63
C VAL A 26 -2.32 -1.00 4.33
N VAL A 27 -2.97 -2.15 4.42
CA VAL A 27 -3.33 -2.96 3.26
C VAL A 27 -4.83 -2.88 3.08
N ALA A 28 -5.28 -2.64 1.87
CA ALA A 28 -6.69 -2.62 1.54
C ALA A 28 -6.96 -3.46 0.31
N GLU A 29 -8.14 -4.09 0.27
CA GLU A 29 -8.60 -4.80 -0.91
C GLU A 29 -9.42 -3.85 -1.78
N TYR A 30 -9.21 -3.89 -3.10
CA TYR A 30 -10.00 -3.11 -4.03
C TYR A 30 -10.82 -4.07 -4.91
N HIS A 31 -12.13 -3.93 -4.81
CA HIS A 31 -13.06 -4.80 -5.55
C HIS A 31 -13.81 -3.96 -6.58
N GLY A 32 -13.21 -3.82 -7.76
CA GLY A 32 -13.84 -3.13 -8.86
C GLY A 32 -13.74 -1.62 -8.83
N LEU A 33 -12.65 -1.08 -8.28
CA LEU A 33 -12.40 0.35 -8.40
C LEU A 33 -12.19 0.72 -9.87
N THR A 34 -12.83 1.79 -10.32
CA THR A 34 -12.65 2.28 -11.68
C THR A 34 -11.29 2.97 -11.82
N VAL A 35 -10.85 3.16 -13.07
CA VAL A 35 -9.60 3.87 -13.36
C VAL A 35 -9.65 5.28 -12.77
N GLY A 36 -10.80 5.95 -12.89
CA GLY A 36 -10.97 7.30 -12.32
C GLY A 36 -10.87 7.32 -10.81
N GLN A 37 -11.48 6.33 -10.14
CA GLN A 37 -11.40 6.22 -8.69
C GLN A 37 -9.97 5.95 -8.22
N MET A 38 -9.26 5.06 -8.92
CA MET A 38 -7.87 4.75 -8.60
C MET A 38 -6.97 5.97 -8.80
N THR A 39 -7.19 6.73 -9.86
CA THR A 39 -6.44 7.96 -10.15
C THR A 39 -6.65 8.98 -9.04
N ARG A 40 -7.89 9.12 -8.57
CA ARG A 40 -8.21 10.04 -7.48
C ARG A 40 -7.55 9.62 -6.18
N LEU A 41 -7.55 8.32 -5.89
CA LEU A 41 -6.90 7.80 -4.68
C LEU A 41 -5.39 8.09 -4.70
N ARG A 42 -4.74 7.87 -5.84
CA ARG A 42 -3.32 8.16 -6.01
C ARG A 42 -3.01 9.64 -5.82
N ARG A 43 -3.89 10.51 -6.33
CA ARG A 43 -3.74 11.96 -6.16
C ARG A 43 -3.82 12.35 -4.69
N GLU A 44 -4.84 11.84 -3.99
CA GLU A 44 -5.02 12.13 -2.57
C GLU A 44 -3.85 11.61 -1.75
N ALA A 45 -3.32 10.44 -2.09
CA ALA A 45 -2.14 9.89 -1.44
C ALA A 45 -0.94 10.81 -1.59
N ARG A 46 -0.72 11.30 -2.81
CA ARG A 46 0.39 12.20 -3.10
C ARG A 46 0.26 13.51 -2.31
N GLU A 47 -0.94 14.06 -2.25
CA GLU A 47 -1.20 15.30 -1.52
C GLU A 47 -0.96 15.15 -0.02
N LYS A 48 -1.20 13.96 0.52
CA LYS A 48 -1.03 13.68 1.94
C LYS A 48 0.33 13.08 2.29
N GLY A 49 1.22 12.95 1.32
CA GLY A 49 2.54 12.37 1.53
C GLY A 49 2.53 10.90 1.85
N VAL A 50 1.54 10.17 1.36
CA VAL A 50 1.41 8.73 1.56
C VAL A 50 1.97 8.00 0.35
N TYR A 51 2.84 7.02 0.59
CA TYR A 51 3.32 6.12 -0.46
C TYR A 51 2.24 5.08 -0.74
N LEU A 52 1.74 5.07 -1.97
CA LEU A 52 0.67 4.17 -2.40
C LEU A 52 1.14 3.35 -3.59
N ARG A 53 0.96 2.03 -3.50
CA ARG A 53 1.35 1.15 -4.59
C ARG A 53 0.46 -0.07 -4.69
N VAL A 54 0.05 -0.38 -5.91
CA VAL A 54 -0.59 -1.65 -6.23
C VAL A 54 0.51 -2.60 -6.68
N VAL A 55 0.76 -3.62 -5.87
CA VAL A 55 1.85 -4.57 -6.10
C VAL A 55 1.29 -5.99 -6.01
N ARG A 56 1.83 -6.89 -6.83
CA ARG A 56 1.50 -8.31 -6.71
C ARG A 56 1.86 -8.79 -5.31
N ASN A 57 0.98 -9.58 -4.70
CA ASN A 57 1.17 -10.02 -3.32
C ASN A 57 2.49 -10.74 -3.08
N THR A 58 2.94 -11.56 -4.04
CA THR A 58 4.22 -12.26 -3.93
C THR A 58 5.39 -11.30 -3.85
N LEU A 59 5.36 -10.22 -4.65
CA LEU A 59 6.41 -9.21 -4.63
C LEU A 59 6.36 -8.37 -3.37
N ALA A 60 5.15 -8.03 -2.92
CA ALA A 60 4.96 -7.27 -1.69
C ALA A 60 5.48 -8.05 -0.47
N ARG A 61 5.14 -9.34 -0.37
CA ARG A 61 5.64 -10.19 0.72
C ARG A 61 7.15 -10.24 0.75
N ARG A 62 7.77 -10.38 -0.41
CA ARG A 62 9.23 -10.41 -0.51
C ARG A 62 9.84 -9.08 -0.09
N ALA A 63 9.22 -7.97 -0.49
CA ALA A 63 9.70 -6.64 -0.14
C ALA A 63 9.61 -6.35 1.35
N LEU A 64 8.58 -6.85 2.02
CA LEU A 64 8.37 -6.62 3.45
C LEU A 64 9.16 -7.60 4.33
N GLU A 65 9.74 -8.61 3.74
CA GLU A 65 10.52 -9.62 4.46
C GLU A 65 11.69 -8.97 5.20
N GLY A 66 11.85 -9.31 6.48
CA GLY A 66 12.89 -8.72 7.31
C GLY A 66 12.59 -7.33 7.85
N THR A 67 11.42 -6.77 7.56
CA THR A 67 10.99 -5.49 8.09
C THR A 67 9.88 -5.68 9.13
N SER A 68 9.59 -4.62 9.90
CA SER A 68 8.48 -4.65 10.87
C SER A 68 7.13 -4.87 10.19
N LEU A 69 7.02 -4.53 8.91
CA LEU A 69 5.79 -4.63 8.16
C LEU A 69 5.50 -6.06 7.68
N SER A 70 6.41 -7.02 7.92
CA SER A 70 6.18 -8.42 7.56
C SER A 70 4.93 -9.01 8.23
N ILE A 71 4.48 -8.40 9.30
CA ILE A 71 3.22 -8.79 9.97
C ILE A 71 2.02 -8.68 9.04
N LEU A 72 2.12 -7.87 7.98
CA LEU A 72 1.04 -7.69 7.01
C LEU A 72 0.97 -8.79 5.95
N ASN A 73 1.91 -9.74 5.95
CA ASN A 73 1.97 -10.78 4.93
C ASN A 73 0.68 -11.60 4.84
N ASP A 74 0.03 -11.86 5.96
CA ASP A 74 -1.22 -12.63 5.98
C ASP A 74 -2.39 -11.86 5.35
N ASP A 75 -2.28 -10.54 5.28
CA ASP A 75 -3.31 -9.67 4.70
C ASP A 75 -3.10 -9.45 3.20
N LEU A 76 -1.98 -9.89 2.64
CA LEU A 76 -1.65 -9.74 1.24
C LEU A 76 -2.25 -10.87 0.41
N VAL A 77 -3.58 -10.90 0.36
CA VAL A 77 -4.37 -11.90 -0.35
C VAL A 77 -5.38 -11.18 -1.24
N GLY A 78 -5.49 -11.64 -2.48
CA GLY A 78 -6.41 -11.03 -3.44
C GLY A 78 -5.91 -9.71 -4.01
N PRO A 79 -6.80 -8.88 -4.56
CA PRO A 79 -6.41 -7.59 -5.15
C PRO A 79 -6.18 -6.56 -4.05
N THR A 80 -4.93 -6.31 -3.71
CA THR A 80 -4.58 -5.43 -2.59
C THR A 80 -3.79 -4.20 -3.03
N ILE A 81 -3.98 -3.13 -2.27
CA ILE A 81 -3.22 -1.88 -2.37
C ILE A 81 -2.47 -1.69 -1.06
N LEU A 82 -1.19 -1.37 -1.17
CA LEU A 82 -0.35 -1.09 -0.02
C LEU A 82 -0.13 0.42 0.09
N ALA A 83 -0.42 0.98 1.26
CA ALA A 83 -0.15 2.39 1.56
C ALA A 83 0.73 2.50 2.79
N MET A 84 1.74 3.36 2.72
CA MET A 84 2.69 3.55 3.80
C MET A 84 2.86 5.03 4.11
N SER A 85 2.87 5.36 5.41
CA SER A 85 3.17 6.70 5.87
C SER A 85 4.65 6.78 6.21
N THR A 86 5.37 7.67 5.54
CA THR A 86 6.81 7.87 5.75
C THR A 86 7.10 9.15 6.51
N SER A 87 6.07 9.87 6.95
CA SER A 87 6.21 11.11 7.70
C SER A 87 6.04 10.85 9.19
N GLU A 88 7.04 11.25 9.96
CA GLU A 88 6.97 11.18 11.41
C GLU A 88 5.87 12.08 11.98
N ASP A 89 5.59 13.19 11.29
CA ASP A 89 4.59 14.16 11.73
C ASP A 89 3.16 13.67 11.56
N ASP A 90 2.94 12.70 10.68
CA ASP A 90 1.61 12.17 10.42
C ASP A 90 1.67 10.66 10.15
N MET A 91 1.85 9.92 11.21
CA MET A 91 1.98 8.46 11.14
C MET A 91 0.66 7.77 10.80
N GLY A 92 -0.46 8.44 11.00
CA GLY A 92 -1.79 7.88 10.69
C GLY A 92 -2.32 8.24 9.32
N ALA A 93 -1.52 8.91 8.47
CA ALA A 93 -1.98 9.42 7.19
C ALA A 93 -2.51 8.32 6.26
N ALA A 94 -1.81 7.18 6.19
CA ALA A 94 -2.20 6.08 5.31
C ALA A 94 -3.57 5.51 5.71
N ALA A 95 -3.76 5.29 7.01
CA ALA A 95 -5.03 4.75 7.52
C ALA A 95 -6.18 5.72 7.27
N ARG A 96 -5.96 7.01 7.54
CA ARG A 96 -6.99 8.03 7.30
C ARG A 96 -7.34 8.15 5.83
N LEU A 97 -6.35 8.07 4.96
CA LEU A 97 -6.57 8.12 3.51
C LEU A 97 -7.54 7.03 3.07
N PHE A 98 -7.28 5.79 3.46
CA PHE A 98 -8.12 4.66 3.10
C PHE A 98 -9.50 4.75 3.77
N GLN A 99 -9.54 5.14 5.03
CA GLN A 99 -10.79 5.26 5.76
C GLN A 99 -11.71 6.30 5.12
N ASP A 100 -11.18 7.46 4.79
CA ASP A 100 -11.95 8.52 4.17
C ASP A 100 -12.39 8.16 2.76
N PHE A 101 -11.51 7.54 2.00
CA PHE A 101 -11.83 7.12 0.63
C PHE A 101 -12.91 6.03 0.63
N ALA A 102 -12.85 5.09 1.57
CA ALA A 102 -13.81 3.99 1.64
C ALA A 102 -15.23 4.46 1.99
N LYS A 103 -15.39 5.61 2.63
CA LYS A 103 -16.70 6.16 2.95
C LYS A 103 -17.55 6.43 1.72
N THR A 104 -16.91 6.85 0.62
CA THR A 104 -17.58 7.16 -0.63
C THR A 104 -17.31 6.12 -1.73
N ASN A 105 -16.38 5.21 -1.51
CA ASN A 105 -15.96 4.20 -2.48
C ASN A 105 -15.92 2.83 -1.80
N LYS A 106 -17.08 2.20 -1.68
CA LYS A 106 -17.25 0.95 -0.93
C LYS A 106 -16.49 -0.24 -1.51
N ALA A 107 -15.98 -0.10 -2.74
CA ALA A 107 -15.14 -1.13 -3.36
C ALA A 107 -13.76 -1.24 -2.70
N LEU A 108 -13.39 -0.27 -1.86
CA LEU A 108 -12.13 -0.30 -1.11
C LEU A 108 -12.42 -0.73 0.32
N VAL A 109 -11.81 -1.85 0.74
CA VAL A 109 -12.00 -2.42 2.08
C VAL A 109 -10.64 -2.60 2.74
N MET A 110 -10.43 -1.98 3.88
CA MET A 110 -9.19 -2.14 4.64
C MET A 110 -9.11 -3.54 5.21
N SER A 111 -8.01 -4.25 4.97
CA SER A 111 -7.83 -5.63 5.41
C SER A 111 -6.79 -5.80 6.50
N GLY A 112 -5.89 -4.84 6.68
CA GLY A 112 -4.89 -4.91 7.73
C GLY A 112 -4.11 -3.63 7.86
N GLY A 113 -3.39 -3.48 8.96
CA GLY A 113 -2.58 -2.30 9.18
C GLY A 113 -1.51 -2.51 10.24
N TYR A 114 -0.50 -1.67 10.20
CA TYR A 114 0.61 -1.63 11.14
C TYR A 114 0.93 -0.16 11.46
N ALA A 115 1.15 0.13 12.73
CA ALA A 115 1.62 1.43 13.17
C ALA A 115 2.71 1.24 14.23
N ASP A 116 3.77 1.99 14.05
CA ASP A 116 4.91 1.94 14.99
C ASP A 116 4.61 2.76 16.24
#